data_b7317d7093483150d644bb5e31fca603
#
_entry.id   b7317d7093483150d644bb5e31fca603
#
_cell.length_a   1.000
_cell.length_b   1.000
_cell.length_c   1.000
_cell.angle_alpha   90.00
_cell.angle_beta   90.00
_cell.angle_gamma   90.00
#
_symmetry.space_group_name_H-M   'P 1'
#
loop_
_entity.id
_entity.type
_entity.pdbx_description
1 polymer ?
#
loop_
_entity_poly.entity_id
_entity_poly.type
_entity_poly.pdbx_seq_one_letter_code
_entity_poly.pdbx_strand_id
1 'polypeptide(L)'
;TIKPKLGLSAKNYGRAVYECLRGGLDFTKDDENVNSQPFMRWRQRFDFVMEAILKSEAETGERKGHYLNVTAPTPDEMFKRAEYAKEIGAPIIMHDYITGGFCANTGLADWCRDNGMLLHIHRAMHAVIDRNPHHGIHFRVLTKILRLSGGDHLHTGTVVGKLEGDRASTLGWIDLLRESFVPEDRERGIFFDQDWGS
;
A
#
# COMPACT_ATOMS: atom_id res chain seq x y z
N THR A 1 4.98 -7.10 6.10
CA THR A 1 6.10 -6.75 5.19
C THR A 1 7.19 -7.80 5.27
N ILE A 2 7.64 -8.31 4.12
CA ILE A 2 8.73 -9.29 4.05
C ILE A 2 10.06 -8.64 4.46
N LYS A 3 10.84 -9.34 5.24
CA LYS A 3 12.19 -8.97 5.71
C LYS A 3 13.16 -10.15 5.53
N PRO A 4 14.46 -9.87 5.29
CA PRO A 4 15.07 -8.55 5.09
C PRO A 4 14.68 -7.94 3.75
N LYS A 5 14.59 -6.61 3.69
CA LYS A 5 14.25 -5.87 2.46
C LYS A 5 15.40 -5.77 1.44
N LEU A 6 16.63 -6.03 1.88
CA LEU A 6 17.83 -5.95 1.05
C LEU A 6 18.56 -7.30 1.02
N GLY A 7 19.11 -7.64 -0.13
CA GLY A 7 20.04 -8.77 -0.30
C GLY A 7 19.42 -10.12 -0.62
N LEU A 8 18.09 -10.29 -0.51
CA LEU A 8 17.44 -11.54 -0.94
C LEU A 8 17.38 -11.60 -2.47
N SER A 9 17.70 -12.79 -3.03
CA SER A 9 17.31 -13.08 -4.41
C SER A 9 15.80 -13.23 -4.52
N ALA A 10 15.24 -13.05 -5.73
CA ALA A 10 13.81 -13.21 -5.97
C ALA A 10 13.26 -14.56 -5.50
N LYS A 11 14.02 -15.64 -5.71
CA LYS A 11 13.68 -17.00 -5.24
C LYS A 11 13.60 -17.09 -3.71
N ASN A 12 14.59 -16.53 -2.99
CA ASN A 12 14.58 -16.54 -1.53
C ASN A 12 13.52 -15.61 -0.95
N TYR A 13 13.19 -14.53 -1.66
CA TYR A 13 12.08 -13.65 -1.30
C TYR A 13 10.74 -14.39 -1.40
N GLY A 14 10.49 -15.09 -2.52
CA GLY A 14 9.31 -15.95 -2.66
C GLY A 14 9.23 -17.04 -1.58
N ARG A 15 10.36 -17.66 -1.22
CA ARG A 15 10.41 -18.61 -0.09
C ARG A 15 9.99 -17.93 1.23
N ALA A 16 10.46 -16.74 1.53
CA ALA A 16 10.05 -16.02 2.73
C ALA A 16 8.54 -15.69 2.73
N VAL A 17 7.98 -15.30 1.58
CA VAL A 17 6.53 -15.13 1.39
C VAL A 17 5.78 -16.43 1.69
N TYR A 18 6.21 -17.55 1.09
CA TYR A 18 5.60 -18.86 1.31
C TYR A 18 5.60 -19.27 2.79
N GLU A 19 6.74 -19.16 3.48
CA GLU A 19 6.83 -19.54 4.90
C GLU A 19 5.94 -18.67 5.80
N CYS A 20 5.80 -17.37 5.48
CA CYS A 20 4.89 -16.49 6.20
C CYS A 20 3.41 -16.85 5.97
N LEU A 21 3.02 -17.11 4.72
CA LEU A 21 1.64 -17.40 4.37
C LEU A 21 1.19 -18.80 4.90
N ARG A 22 2.03 -19.84 4.74
CA ARG A 22 1.73 -21.16 5.30
C ARG A 22 1.69 -21.16 6.82
N GLY A 23 2.41 -20.23 7.46
CA GLY A 23 2.44 -20.05 8.92
C GLY A 23 1.21 -19.37 9.50
N GLY A 24 0.18 -19.06 8.67
CA GLY A 24 -1.11 -18.54 9.12
C GLY A 24 -1.37 -17.07 8.82
N LEU A 25 -0.49 -16.36 8.09
CA LEU A 25 -0.81 -15.03 7.60
C LEU A 25 -1.74 -15.10 6.39
N ASP A 26 -2.74 -14.22 6.34
CA ASP A 26 -3.61 -14.07 5.18
C ASP A 26 -2.91 -13.31 4.05
N PHE A 27 -2.13 -12.28 4.42
CA PHE A 27 -1.43 -11.42 3.48
C PHE A 27 0.01 -11.14 3.92
N THR A 28 0.86 -11.02 2.92
CA THR A 28 2.18 -10.40 3.05
C THR A 28 2.26 -9.18 2.12
N LYS A 29 3.32 -8.40 2.19
CA LYS A 29 3.51 -7.27 1.28
C LYS A 29 4.97 -7.02 0.99
N ASP A 30 5.25 -6.45 -0.18
CA ASP A 30 6.53 -5.85 -0.49
C ASP A 30 6.85 -4.71 0.50
N ASP A 31 8.12 -4.56 0.83
CA ASP A 31 8.57 -3.34 1.51
C ASP A 31 8.58 -2.20 0.49
N GLU A 32 8.25 -0.99 0.93
CA GLU A 32 8.24 0.20 0.08
C GLU A 32 9.59 0.50 -0.59
N ASN A 33 10.67 0.01 0.02
CA ASN A 33 12.03 0.15 -0.53
C ASN A 33 12.38 -0.97 -1.53
N VAL A 34 11.56 -2.00 -1.65
CA VAL A 34 11.76 -3.09 -2.61
C VAL A 34 11.12 -2.72 -3.94
N ASN A 35 11.96 -2.38 -4.92
CA ASN A 35 11.54 -1.99 -6.26
C ASN A 35 12.13 -2.97 -7.30
N SER A 36 13.21 -2.62 -7.97
CA SER A 36 13.89 -3.47 -8.95
C SER A 36 15.40 -3.36 -8.77
N GLN A 37 15.89 -3.96 -7.70
CA GLN A 37 17.31 -3.95 -7.35
C GLN A 37 18.11 -4.95 -8.21
N PRO A 38 19.44 -4.79 -8.33
CA PRO A 38 20.29 -5.71 -9.08
C PRO A 38 20.19 -7.16 -8.60
N PHE A 39 20.03 -7.39 -7.29
CA PHE A 39 19.92 -8.71 -6.68
C PHE A 39 18.49 -9.30 -6.76
N MET A 40 17.47 -8.47 -7.10
CA MET A 40 16.07 -8.89 -7.17
C MET A 40 15.29 -8.02 -8.15
N ARG A 41 15.20 -8.43 -9.41
CA ARG A 41 14.42 -7.75 -10.43
C ARG A 41 12.93 -7.92 -10.18
N TRP A 42 12.13 -6.87 -10.42
CA TRP A 42 10.72 -6.83 -10.09
C TRP A 42 9.92 -7.97 -10.72
N ARG A 43 10.15 -8.28 -12.00
CA ARG A 43 9.43 -9.36 -12.71
C ARG A 43 9.68 -10.71 -12.06
N GLN A 44 10.94 -11.06 -11.80
CA GLN A 44 11.30 -12.31 -11.14
C GLN A 44 10.71 -12.40 -9.72
N ARG A 45 10.70 -11.26 -8.99
CA ARG A 45 10.06 -11.22 -7.66
C ARG A 45 8.57 -11.55 -7.77
N PHE A 46 7.86 -10.93 -8.71
CA PHE A 46 6.43 -11.16 -8.91
C PHE A 46 6.15 -12.64 -9.22
N ASP A 47 6.93 -13.25 -10.11
CA ASP A 47 6.79 -14.67 -10.47
C ASP A 47 6.94 -15.58 -9.23
N PHE A 48 8.02 -15.45 -8.47
CA PHE A 48 8.28 -16.26 -7.29
C PHE A 48 7.29 -15.98 -6.14
N VAL A 49 6.77 -14.78 -6.04
CA VAL A 49 5.73 -14.45 -5.06
C VAL A 49 4.41 -15.12 -5.42
N MET A 50 4.00 -15.08 -6.69
CA MET A 50 2.78 -15.76 -7.13
C MET A 50 2.88 -17.28 -7.01
N GLU A 51 4.02 -17.87 -7.33
CA GLU A 51 4.30 -19.28 -7.05
C GLU A 51 4.14 -19.61 -5.55
N ALA A 52 4.66 -18.75 -4.67
CA ALA A 52 4.56 -18.89 -3.24
C ALA A 52 3.11 -18.82 -2.73
N ILE A 53 2.30 -17.92 -3.28
CA ILE A 53 0.87 -17.79 -2.96
C ILE A 53 0.14 -19.06 -3.34
N LEU A 54 0.23 -19.50 -4.59
CA LEU A 54 -0.45 -20.69 -5.08
C LEU A 54 -0.08 -21.94 -4.28
N LYS A 55 1.20 -22.09 -3.95
CA LYS A 55 1.67 -23.19 -3.13
C LYS A 55 1.11 -23.14 -1.70
N SER A 56 1.04 -21.94 -1.10
CA SER A 56 0.48 -21.75 0.24
C SER A 56 -1.02 -22.04 0.28
N GLU A 57 -1.76 -21.59 -0.72
CA GLU A 57 -3.19 -21.86 -0.87
C GLU A 57 -3.47 -23.37 -1.02
N ALA A 58 -2.67 -24.05 -1.85
CA ALA A 58 -2.80 -25.50 -2.02
C ALA A 58 -2.53 -26.29 -0.73
N GLU A 59 -1.60 -25.83 0.11
CA GLU A 59 -1.24 -26.48 1.36
C GLU A 59 -2.22 -26.17 2.50
N THR A 60 -2.71 -24.93 2.59
CA THR A 60 -3.55 -24.48 3.72
C THR A 60 -5.05 -24.59 3.44
N GLY A 61 -5.46 -24.65 2.17
CA GLY A 61 -6.87 -24.56 1.77
C GLY A 61 -7.47 -23.17 1.95
N GLU A 62 -6.65 -22.17 2.27
CA GLU A 62 -7.08 -20.79 2.54
C GLU A 62 -6.63 -19.85 1.42
N ARG A 63 -7.43 -18.79 1.15
CA ARG A 63 -7.03 -17.74 0.24
C ARG A 63 -5.89 -16.92 0.83
N LYS A 64 -4.85 -16.70 0.04
CA LYS A 64 -3.66 -15.95 0.42
C LYS A 64 -3.39 -14.81 -0.56
N GLY A 65 -2.66 -13.80 -0.09
CA GLY A 65 -2.33 -12.66 -0.93
C GLY A 65 -0.98 -12.01 -0.63
N HIS A 66 -0.55 -11.17 -1.56
CA HIS A 66 0.65 -10.35 -1.40
C HIS A 66 0.48 -9.03 -2.15
N TYR A 67 0.79 -7.92 -1.52
CA TYR A 67 0.76 -6.61 -2.14
C TYR A 67 2.04 -6.39 -2.95
N LEU A 68 1.95 -6.59 -4.27
CA LEU A 68 3.07 -6.40 -5.19
C LEU A 68 3.32 -4.93 -5.45
N ASN A 69 4.51 -4.43 -5.11
CA ASN A 69 4.87 -3.02 -5.31
C ASN A 69 5.14 -2.71 -6.78
N VAL A 70 4.24 -1.94 -7.37
CA VAL A 70 4.34 -1.48 -8.76
C VAL A 70 4.94 -0.08 -8.90
N THR A 71 5.23 0.60 -7.79
CA THR A 71 5.88 1.92 -7.80
C THR A 71 7.13 1.88 -8.68
N ALA A 72 7.22 2.83 -9.59
CA ALA A 72 8.26 2.86 -10.60
C ALA A 72 8.70 4.32 -10.88
N PRO A 73 9.86 4.52 -11.54
CA PRO A 73 10.34 5.87 -11.83
C PRO A 73 9.50 6.64 -12.85
N THR A 74 8.68 5.94 -13.64
CA THR A 74 7.76 6.56 -14.62
C THR A 74 6.39 5.90 -14.56
N PRO A 75 5.30 6.61 -14.92
CA PRO A 75 3.97 6.02 -15.03
C PRO A 75 3.91 4.84 -16.00
N ASP A 76 4.58 4.91 -17.14
CA ASP A 76 4.61 3.82 -18.12
C ASP A 76 5.18 2.52 -17.54
N GLU A 77 6.29 2.60 -16.81
CA GLU A 77 6.87 1.44 -16.13
C GLU A 77 5.96 0.94 -14.99
N MET A 78 5.27 1.85 -14.29
CA MET A 78 4.30 1.49 -13.25
C MET A 78 3.12 0.70 -13.85
N PHE A 79 2.51 1.19 -14.93
CA PHE A 79 1.43 0.47 -15.62
C PHE A 79 1.89 -0.88 -16.18
N LYS A 80 3.07 -0.94 -16.77
CA LYS A 80 3.66 -2.21 -17.24
C LYS A 80 3.79 -3.25 -16.13
N ARG A 81 4.13 -2.82 -14.90
CA ARG A 81 4.18 -3.70 -13.73
C ARG A 81 2.79 -4.11 -13.27
N ALA A 82 1.82 -3.19 -13.28
CA ALA A 82 0.44 -3.46 -12.94
C ALA A 82 -0.22 -4.45 -13.92
N GLU A 83 -0.02 -4.24 -15.21
CA GLU A 83 -0.47 -5.15 -16.27
C GLU A 83 0.10 -6.56 -16.09
N TYR A 84 1.41 -6.64 -15.84
CA TYR A 84 2.04 -7.93 -15.60
C TYR A 84 1.54 -8.61 -14.32
N ALA A 85 1.32 -7.87 -13.24
CA ALA A 85 0.73 -8.40 -12.02
C ALA A 85 -0.66 -8.99 -12.29
N LYS A 86 -1.49 -8.31 -13.09
CA LYS A 86 -2.79 -8.81 -13.53
C LYS A 86 -2.65 -10.08 -14.38
N GLU A 87 -1.72 -10.07 -15.36
CA GLU A 87 -1.48 -11.22 -16.26
C GLU A 87 -1.15 -12.50 -15.49
N ILE A 88 -0.33 -12.39 -14.43
CA ILE A 88 0.04 -13.55 -13.58
C ILE A 88 -0.99 -13.87 -12.49
N GLY A 89 -2.13 -13.17 -12.47
CA GLY A 89 -3.26 -13.46 -11.59
C GLY A 89 -3.18 -12.84 -10.18
N ALA A 90 -2.36 -11.82 -9.96
CA ALA A 90 -2.34 -11.12 -8.69
C ALA A 90 -3.62 -10.30 -8.49
N PRO A 91 -4.35 -10.45 -7.37
CA PRO A 91 -5.58 -9.72 -7.14
C PRO A 91 -5.38 -8.30 -6.61
N ILE A 92 -4.18 -7.99 -6.12
CA ILE A 92 -3.87 -6.74 -5.45
C ILE A 92 -2.44 -6.29 -5.74
N ILE A 93 -2.29 -4.99 -5.95
CA ILE A 93 -1.00 -4.32 -6.12
C ILE A 93 -0.81 -3.22 -5.08
N MET A 94 0.41 -2.72 -4.95
CA MET A 94 0.77 -1.64 -4.02
C MET A 94 1.42 -0.48 -4.77
N HIS A 95 1.07 0.75 -4.36
CA HIS A 95 1.68 1.98 -4.86
C HIS A 95 2.06 2.93 -3.72
N ASP A 96 3.19 3.58 -3.85
CA ASP A 96 3.66 4.63 -2.92
C ASP A 96 3.22 5.99 -3.46
N TYR A 97 2.03 6.44 -3.07
CA TYR A 97 1.35 7.57 -3.70
C TYR A 97 2.08 8.93 -3.58
N ILE A 98 2.87 9.12 -2.52
CA ILE A 98 3.63 10.37 -2.34
C ILE A 98 4.86 10.38 -3.25
N THR A 99 5.59 9.27 -3.32
CA THR A 99 6.78 9.16 -4.18
C THR A 99 6.43 9.01 -5.65
N GLY A 100 5.35 8.32 -5.98
CA GLY A 100 4.85 8.15 -7.34
C GLY A 100 4.07 9.35 -7.85
N GLY A 101 3.50 10.15 -6.95
CA GLY A 101 2.70 11.32 -7.25
C GLY A 101 1.19 11.06 -7.36
N PHE A 102 0.41 12.08 -7.03
CA PHE A 102 -1.06 11.96 -6.98
C PHE A 102 -1.69 11.69 -8.35
N CYS A 103 -1.18 12.31 -9.41
CA CYS A 103 -1.70 12.07 -10.77
C CYS A 103 -1.48 10.62 -11.21
N ALA A 104 -0.29 10.08 -10.97
CA ALA A 104 0.01 8.69 -11.28
C ALA A 104 -0.85 7.74 -10.44
N ASN A 105 -1.06 8.05 -9.15
CA ASN A 105 -1.92 7.26 -8.27
C ASN A 105 -3.38 7.27 -8.75
N THR A 106 -3.91 8.43 -9.15
CA THR A 106 -5.28 8.56 -9.65
C THR A 106 -5.49 7.70 -10.90
N GLY A 107 -4.58 7.81 -11.87
CA GLY A 107 -4.64 6.99 -13.08
C GLY A 107 -4.53 5.48 -12.77
N LEU A 108 -3.66 5.09 -11.82
CA LEU A 108 -3.55 3.70 -11.42
C LEU A 108 -4.80 3.20 -10.70
N ALA A 109 -5.43 4.03 -9.85
CA ALA A 109 -6.67 3.68 -9.16
C ALA A 109 -7.83 3.48 -10.16
N ASP A 110 -7.95 4.36 -11.16
CA ASP A 110 -8.92 4.20 -12.25
C ASP A 110 -8.68 2.90 -13.01
N TRP A 111 -7.43 2.66 -13.40
CA TRP A 111 -7.05 1.41 -14.06
C TRP A 111 -7.36 0.17 -13.22
N CYS A 112 -7.11 0.20 -11.91
CA CYS A 112 -7.41 -0.92 -11.01
C CYS A 112 -8.93 -1.21 -10.99
N ARG A 113 -9.78 -0.18 -10.89
CA ARG A 113 -11.25 -0.35 -10.95
C ARG A 113 -11.70 -0.99 -12.26
N ASP A 114 -11.20 -0.50 -13.38
CA ASP A 114 -11.54 -1.02 -14.71
C ASP A 114 -11.08 -2.46 -14.93
N ASN A 115 -10.05 -2.88 -14.20
CA ASN A 115 -9.44 -4.20 -14.33
C ASN A 115 -9.77 -5.18 -13.18
N GLY A 116 -10.64 -4.78 -12.24
CA GLY A 116 -11.04 -5.62 -11.11
C GLY A 116 -9.92 -5.95 -10.14
N MET A 117 -8.95 -5.06 -9.99
CA MET A 117 -7.82 -5.19 -9.08
C MET A 117 -7.96 -4.29 -7.87
N LEU A 118 -7.45 -4.74 -6.72
CA LEU A 118 -7.34 -3.93 -5.52
C LEU A 118 -6.02 -3.15 -5.50
N LEU A 119 -6.08 -1.93 -4.95
CA LEU A 119 -4.92 -1.04 -4.83
C LEU A 119 -4.63 -0.74 -3.36
N HIS A 120 -3.53 -1.29 -2.84
CA HIS A 120 -2.99 -0.95 -1.54
C HIS A 120 -2.04 0.24 -1.63
N ILE A 121 -2.23 1.23 -0.75
CA ILE A 121 -1.44 2.45 -0.76
C ILE A 121 -0.44 2.46 0.40
N HIS A 122 0.81 2.73 0.08
CA HIS A 122 1.84 2.99 1.07
C HIS A 122 2.17 4.49 1.14
N ARG A 123 2.42 5.00 2.35
CA ARG A 123 2.71 6.42 2.61
C ARG A 123 4.21 6.74 2.70
N ALA A 124 5.05 6.02 1.97
CA ALA A 124 6.48 6.29 1.93
C ALA A 124 6.77 7.78 1.70
N MET A 125 7.78 8.33 2.37
CA MET A 125 8.16 9.75 2.33
C MET A 125 7.21 10.74 3.05
N HIS A 126 6.10 10.30 3.65
CA HIS A 126 5.19 11.23 4.33
C HIS A 126 5.90 12.06 5.42
N ALA A 127 6.78 11.45 6.20
CA ALA A 127 7.48 12.12 7.30
C ALA A 127 8.39 13.28 6.86
N VAL A 128 8.84 13.30 5.61
CA VAL A 128 9.58 14.44 5.04
C VAL A 128 8.67 15.67 4.91
N ILE A 129 7.36 15.43 4.72
CA ILE A 129 6.37 16.47 4.47
C ILE A 129 5.65 16.88 5.75
N ASP A 130 5.24 15.92 6.59
CA ASP A 130 4.30 16.15 7.70
C ASP A 130 4.96 16.24 9.09
N ARG A 131 6.25 15.91 9.20
CA ARG A 131 6.95 15.84 10.50
C ARG A 131 7.30 17.19 11.11
N ASN A 132 7.54 18.21 10.26
CA ASN A 132 7.93 19.52 10.76
C ASN A 132 6.68 20.32 11.19
N PRO A 133 6.57 20.74 12.45
CA PRO A 133 5.39 21.45 12.94
C PRO A 133 5.23 22.87 12.37
N HIS A 134 6.30 23.42 11.79
CA HIS A 134 6.31 24.80 11.29
C HIS A 134 6.33 24.92 9.76
N HIS A 135 6.54 23.80 9.06
CA HIS A 135 6.61 23.80 7.60
C HIS A 135 6.29 22.42 7.03
N GLY A 136 5.33 22.36 6.12
CA GLY A 136 4.93 21.13 5.47
C GLY A 136 3.43 21.01 5.29
N ILE A 137 2.96 19.77 5.13
CA ILE A 137 1.54 19.46 4.96
C ILE A 137 1.18 18.41 5.99
N HIS A 138 0.20 18.69 6.84
CA HIS A 138 -0.27 17.73 7.83
C HIS A 138 -0.79 16.45 7.17
N PHE A 139 -0.50 15.29 7.77
CA PHE A 139 -0.85 13.98 7.19
C PHE A 139 -2.35 13.84 6.89
N ARG A 140 -3.22 14.48 7.67
CA ARG A 140 -4.67 14.51 7.41
C ARG A 140 -5.03 15.09 6.04
N VAL A 141 -4.33 16.12 5.60
CA VAL A 141 -4.51 16.69 4.25
C VAL A 141 -4.04 15.70 3.19
N LEU A 142 -2.90 15.06 3.42
CA LEU A 142 -2.38 14.02 2.52
C LEU A 142 -3.35 12.84 2.39
N THR A 143 -4.01 12.43 3.48
CA THR A 143 -5.02 11.35 3.44
C THR A 143 -6.29 11.75 2.72
N LYS A 144 -6.73 13.01 2.84
CA LYS A 144 -7.87 13.54 2.06
C LYS A 144 -7.58 13.54 0.57
N ILE A 145 -6.42 14.03 0.19
CA ILE A 145 -5.98 14.02 -1.21
C ILE A 145 -5.93 12.57 -1.73
N LEU A 146 -5.40 11.65 -0.91
CA LEU A 146 -5.39 10.24 -1.29
C LEU A 146 -6.80 9.67 -1.48
N ARG A 147 -7.74 9.97 -0.58
CA ARG A 147 -9.12 9.51 -0.73
C ARG A 147 -9.75 9.98 -2.03
N LEU A 148 -9.49 11.21 -2.45
CA LEU A 148 -9.90 11.75 -3.75
C LEU A 148 -9.16 11.09 -4.92
N SER A 149 -7.90 10.75 -4.74
CA SER A 149 -7.06 10.10 -5.76
C SER A 149 -7.39 8.63 -5.99
N GLY A 150 -7.90 7.94 -4.97
CA GLY A 150 -8.30 6.53 -5.02
C GLY A 150 -7.28 5.56 -4.43
N GLY A 151 -7.80 4.41 -4.03
CA GLY A 151 -7.10 3.30 -3.38
C GLY A 151 -8.03 2.60 -2.39
N ASP A 152 -7.79 1.32 -2.11
CA ASP A 152 -8.67 0.51 -1.25
C ASP A 152 -8.15 0.42 0.19
N HIS A 153 -6.84 0.47 0.40
CA HIS A 153 -6.20 0.38 1.71
C HIS A 153 -5.07 1.39 1.83
N LEU A 154 -4.87 1.92 3.03
CA LEU A 154 -3.76 2.82 3.34
C LEU A 154 -3.10 2.47 4.67
N HIS A 155 -1.78 2.59 4.74
CA HIS A 155 -1.06 2.67 6.00
C HIS A 155 -1.32 4.00 6.72
N THR A 156 -2.06 3.97 7.83
CA THR A 156 -2.39 5.16 8.62
C THR A 156 -1.49 5.37 9.85
N GLY A 157 -0.60 4.43 10.14
CA GLY A 157 0.21 4.41 11.35
C GLY A 157 -0.26 3.37 12.36
N THR A 158 0.22 3.46 13.58
CA THR A 158 -0.14 2.54 14.66
C THR A 158 -0.65 3.29 15.86
N VAL A 159 -1.65 2.72 16.54
CA VAL A 159 -2.17 3.24 17.82
C VAL A 159 -1.18 2.93 18.95
N VAL A 160 -0.52 1.79 18.87
CA VAL A 160 0.49 1.33 19.82
C VAL A 160 1.70 0.82 19.04
N GLY A 161 2.89 1.26 19.39
CA GLY A 161 4.12 0.81 18.74
C GLY A 161 5.19 1.90 18.68
N LYS A 162 6.20 1.67 17.84
CA LYS A 162 7.38 2.53 17.71
C LYS A 162 7.23 3.73 16.77
N LEU A 163 6.10 3.86 16.08
CA LEU A 163 5.84 4.97 15.17
C LEU A 163 5.33 6.18 15.95
N GLU A 164 5.74 7.37 15.53
CA GLU A 164 5.21 8.63 16.06
C GLU A 164 3.71 8.73 15.77
N GLY A 165 2.96 9.22 16.72
CA GLY A 165 1.52 9.43 16.65
C GLY A 165 0.83 9.06 17.95
N ASP A 166 -0.38 9.53 18.08
CA ASP A 166 -1.26 9.21 19.21
C ASP A 166 -2.51 8.48 18.73
N ARG A 167 -3.22 7.89 19.70
CA ARG A 167 -4.43 7.11 19.41
C ARG A 167 -5.53 7.97 18.80
N ALA A 168 -5.75 9.19 19.30
CA ALA A 168 -6.82 10.06 18.84
C ALA A 168 -6.62 10.48 17.38
N SER A 169 -5.42 10.93 17.04
CA SER A 169 -5.06 11.27 15.66
C SER A 169 -5.21 10.09 14.71
N THR A 170 -4.74 8.91 15.12
CA THR A 170 -4.82 7.70 14.27
C THR A 170 -6.29 7.32 14.03
N LEU A 171 -7.14 7.34 15.03
CA LEU A 171 -8.59 7.10 14.87
C LEU A 171 -9.24 8.17 14.00
N GLY A 172 -8.87 9.45 14.16
CA GLY A 172 -9.38 10.53 13.32
C GLY A 172 -9.05 10.33 11.83
N TRP A 173 -7.89 9.77 11.50
CA TRP A 173 -7.55 9.44 10.10
C TRP A 173 -8.30 8.22 9.59
N ILE A 174 -8.56 7.22 10.44
CA ILE A 174 -9.36 6.05 10.09
C ILE A 174 -10.79 6.48 9.76
N ASP A 175 -11.41 7.29 10.60
CA ASP A 175 -12.77 7.79 10.37
C ASP A 175 -12.84 8.60 9.06
N LEU A 176 -11.88 9.52 8.86
CA LEU A 176 -11.79 10.30 7.64
C LEU A 176 -11.71 9.46 6.36
N LEU A 177 -11.09 8.28 6.44
CA LEU A 177 -10.90 7.38 5.29
C LEU A 177 -12.05 6.38 5.09
N ARG A 178 -12.85 6.11 6.13
CA ARG A 178 -13.89 5.08 6.11
C ARG A 178 -15.31 5.65 6.07
N GLU A 179 -15.55 6.75 6.78
CA GLU A 179 -16.88 7.31 6.91
C GLU A 179 -17.24 8.19 5.71
N SER A 180 -18.48 8.10 5.23
CA SER A 180 -18.99 8.98 4.16
C SER A 180 -19.23 10.39 4.67
N PHE A 181 -19.63 10.53 5.93
CA PHE A 181 -19.80 11.80 6.62
C PHE A 181 -19.02 11.79 7.93
N VAL A 182 -18.21 12.82 8.15
CA VAL A 182 -17.45 13.03 9.39
C VAL A 182 -17.84 14.38 9.97
N PRO A 183 -18.52 14.44 11.13
CA PRO A 183 -18.92 15.70 11.73
C PRO A 183 -17.73 16.53 12.22
N GLU A 184 -17.95 17.83 12.39
CA GLU A 184 -16.98 18.70 13.04
C GLU A 184 -16.60 18.16 14.42
N ASP A 185 -15.30 18.07 14.67
CA ASP A 185 -14.71 17.68 15.95
C ASP A 185 -13.34 18.36 16.10
N ARG A 186 -13.31 19.49 16.77
CA ARG A 186 -12.11 20.31 16.91
C ARG A 186 -11.03 19.65 17.75
N GLU A 187 -11.37 18.80 18.70
CA GLU A 187 -10.40 18.04 19.49
C GLU A 187 -9.64 17.05 18.61
N ARG A 188 -10.35 16.47 17.64
CA ARG A 188 -9.77 15.59 16.62
C ARG A 188 -9.21 16.36 15.40
N GLY A 189 -9.26 17.71 15.44
CA GLY A 189 -8.78 18.57 14.35
C GLY A 189 -9.65 18.54 13.09
N ILE A 190 -10.93 18.27 13.23
CA ILE A 190 -11.94 18.36 12.17
C ILE A 190 -12.68 19.69 12.38
N PHE A 191 -12.33 20.70 11.58
CA PHE A 191 -12.80 22.08 11.81
C PHE A 191 -14.13 22.41 11.15
N PHE A 192 -14.68 21.50 10.37
CA PHE A 192 -15.99 21.59 9.70
C PHE A 192 -16.44 20.20 9.27
N ASP A 193 -17.72 20.01 9.05
CA ASP A 193 -18.27 18.78 8.54
C ASP A 193 -17.61 18.35 7.23
N GLN A 194 -17.34 17.05 7.12
CA GLN A 194 -16.77 16.46 5.91
C GLN A 194 -17.82 15.54 5.29
N ASP A 195 -18.42 15.95 4.20
CA ASP A 195 -19.28 15.12 3.37
C ASP A 195 -18.51 14.65 2.14
N TRP A 196 -18.34 13.34 2.02
CA TRP A 196 -17.62 12.72 0.90
C TRP A 196 -18.56 12.23 -0.20
N GLY A 197 -19.86 12.49 -0.04
CA GLY A 197 -20.90 11.98 -0.92
C GLY A 197 -21.15 10.47 -0.76
N SER A 198 -22.28 10.04 -1.17
CA SER A 198 -22.68 8.64 -1.29
C SER A 198 -22.59 8.15 -2.72
#